data_7d600acacfba253c7509ef1f8f2da229
#
_entry.id   7d600acacfba253c7509ef1f8f2da229
#
_cell.length_a   1.000
_cell.length_b   1.000
_cell.length_c   1.000
_cell.angle_alpha   90.00
_cell.angle_beta   90.00
_cell.angle_gamma   90.00
#
_symmetry.space_group_name_H-M   'P 1'
#
loop_
_entity.id
_entity.type
_entity.pdbx_description
1 polymer ?
#
loop_
_entity_poly.entity_id
_entity_poly.type
_entity_poly.pdbx_seq_one_letter_code
_entity_poly.pdbx_strand_id
1 'polypeptide(L)'
;MRTKYLTGLSFIICSLSISPVRAQVGEPYIHDPSTIAECDGKYYTFGTGGGGIISEDGWSWHSGAERPGGGAAPDMIKIGDRYLCIYGATGGGLGGGHAGRILTMWNKTLDPKSPDFKWSEAVEVCASDGMEDQDAIDPGVLLDPTTGRLWASYGTYFGTIRLIEIDPTTGYRVSGNKEKDIAIDCEATDLIYHNGWYYLLGTHGTCCDGVNSTYNIVVGRAKSVQGPDLDNVGRDMYHGGGKMVIAAGDRKTGAGHFGRTIIDEGVEVMSFHWEADFDMGGRSTLAIRPLLWKNDWPVGGEQFKGGVFEIESERRGYALELAVDFVRMNVARQGGFGGFGRPQQNAAPPQPIPNQTLDEVKDKWPNENIPARIGDYMFRPWQRWNIQPAEGKGGYLGGPYFKITIDGTERALAATADCEVTTVPAYTGDDAQLWRIEQLIDGTYRIMPKVIPGREGLNKHICLYSAGDSTHTLAEYDFNSDNSKWNFRNH
;
A
#
# COMPACT_ATOMS: atom_id res chain seq x y z
N MET A 1 -61.07 -33.90 -21.70
CA MET A 1 -60.44 -32.65 -21.20
C MET A 1 -59.68 -32.95 -19.90
N ARG A 2 -58.38 -32.99 -19.94
CA ARG A 2 -57.51 -33.11 -18.75
C ARG A 2 -56.52 -31.94 -18.75
N THR A 3 -56.75 -30.98 -17.86
CA THR A 3 -55.95 -29.82 -17.66
C THR A 3 -54.72 -30.20 -16.84
N LYS A 4 -53.49 -30.02 -17.38
CA LYS A 4 -52.24 -30.17 -16.67
C LYS A 4 -51.83 -28.83 -16.08
N TYR A 5 -51.69 -28.73 -14.78
CA TYR A 5 -51.06 -27.62 -14.09
C TYR A 5 -49.55 -27.78 -14.17
N LEU A 6 -48.89 -26.83 -14.81
CA LEU A 6 -47.43 -26.63 -14.69
C LEU A 6 -47.16 -25.72 -13.52
N THR A 7 -46.55 -26.26 -12.48
CA THR A 7 -45.96 -25.47 -11.39
C THR A 7 -44.55 -25.03 -11.81
N GLY A 8 -44.42 -23.73 -12.10
CA GLY A 8 -43.13 -23.13 -12.35
C GLY A 8 -42.37 -22.91 -11.03
N LEU A 9 -41.23 -23.55 -10.88
CA LEU A 9 -40.26 -23.25 -9.81
C LEU A 9 -39.42 -22.06 -10.24
N SER A 10 -39.66 -20.91 -9.65
CA SER A 10 -38.77 -19.72 -9.80
C SER A 10 -37.56 -19.88 -8.92
N PHE A 11 -36.43 -20.15 -9.54
CA PHE A 11 -35.12 -20.00 -8.87
C PHE A 11 -34.79 -18.51 -8.75
N ILE A 12 -34.83 -17.97 -7.55
CA ILE A 12 -34.26 -16.68 -7.24
C ILE A 12 -32.74 -16.89 -7.13
N ILE A 13 -32.03 -16.60 -8.21
CA ILE A 13 -30.57 -16.47 -8.17
C ILE A 13 -30.27 -15.15 -7.46
N CYS A 14 -29.95 -15.22 -6.18
CA CYS A 14 -29.38 -14.10 -5.45
C CYS A 14 -27.94 -13.92 -5.95
N SER A 15 -27.75 -13.11 -6.98
CA SER A 15 -26.42 -12.68 -7.41
C SER A 15 -25.87 -11.76 -6.33
N LEU A 16 -25.00 -12.27 -5.48
CA LEU A 16 -24.12 -11.48 -4.65
C LEU A 16 -23.21 -10.70 -5.63
N SER A 17 -23.60 -9.47 -5.93
CA SER A 17 -22.73 -8.51 -6.59
C SER A 17 -21.62 -8.15 -5.60
N ILE A 18 -20.50 -8.84 -5.69
CA ILE A 18 -19.26 -8.38 -5.07
C ILE A 18 -18.87 -7.12 -5.85
N SER A 19 -19.15 -5.95 -5.27
CA SER A 19 -18.65 -4.70 -5.81
C SER A 19 -17.11 -4.78 -5.80
N PRO A 20 -16.43 -4.53 -6.92
CA PRO A 20 -14.98 -4.55 -6.93
C PRO A 20 -14.47 -3.51 -5.91
N VAL A 21 -13.55 -3.92 -5.05
CA VAL A 21 -12.84 -3.01 -4.15
C VAL A 21 -12.10 -2.01 -5.02
N ARG A 22 -12.52 -0.75 -4.99
CA ARG A 22 -11.85 0.32 -5.73
C ARG A 22 -10.51 0.61 -5.07
N ALA A 23 -9.49 0.88 -5.87
CA ALA A 23 -8.17 1.21 -5.38
C ALA A 23 -8.15 2.53 -4.60
N GLN A 24 -8.97 3.49 -5.03
CA GLN A 24 -9.20 4.77 -4.39
C GLN A 24 -10.68 5.16 -4.58
N VAL A 25 -11.22 5.99 -3.71
CA VAL A 25 -12.61 6.47 -3.82
C VAL A 25 -12.65 8.00 -3.92
N GLY A 26 -13.84 8.56 -4.22
CA GLY A 26 -14.03 9.98 -4.45
C GLY A 26 -13.63 10.38 -5.88
N GLU A 27 -12.78 11.37 -5.99
CA GLU A 27 -12.30 11.94 -7.25
C GLU A 27 -10.78 11.82 -7.38
N PRO A 28 -10.21 10.60 -7.49
CA PRO A 28 -8.77 10.38 -7.56
C PRO A 28 -8.18 10.72 -8.94
N TYR A 29 -8.75 11.69 -9.65
CA TYR A 29 -8.37 12.04 -11.02
C TYR A 29 -7.13 12.92 -11.01
N ILE A 30 -6.04 12.37 -11.50
CA ILE A 30 -4.75 13.06 -11.61
C ILE A 30 -3.92 12.45 -12.72
N HIS A 31 -3.09 13.27 -13.36
CA HIS A 31 -2.05 12.86 -14.29
C HIS A 31 -0.71 13.36 -13.73
N ASP A 32 0.34 12.56 -13.84
CA ASP A 32 1.68 12.82 -13.29
C ASP A 32 1.66 13.23 -11.80
N PRO A 33 1.18 12.36 -10.90
CA PRO A 33 1.11 12.70 -9.49
C PRO A 33 2.51 12.81 -8.87
N SER A 34 2.76 13.87 -8.14
CA SER A 34 3.93 13.97 -7.28
C SER A 34 3.95 12.87 -6.22
N THR A 35 5.10 12.61 -5.63
CA THR A 35 5.18 11.87 -4.37
C THR A 35 4.16 12.43 -3.37
N ILE A 36 3.41 11.52 -2.70
CA ILE A 36 2.39 11.90 -1.72
C ILE A 36 3.07 12.52 -0.49
N ALA A 37 2.70 13.74 -0.15
CA ALA A 37 3.18 14.44 1.02
C ALA A 37 2.11 14.49 2.12
N GLU A 38 2.49 14.15 3.36
CA GLU A 38 1.65 14.36 4.54
C GLU A 38 1.88 15.76 5.10
N CYS A 39 0.79 16.49 5.35
CA CYS A 39 0.80 17.79 6.00
C CYS A 39 -0.41 17.89 6.92
N ASP A 40 -0.16 18.15 8.21
CA ASP A 40 -1.19 18.35 9.24
C ASP A 40 -2.26 17.21 9.29
N GLY A 41 -1.81 15.96 9.12
CA GLY A 41 -2.65 14.77 9.15
C GLY A 41 -3.48 14.54 7.90
N LYS A 42 -3.23 15.28 6.82
CA LYS A 42 -3.82 15.10 5.50
C LYS A 42 -2.76 14.73 4.47
N TYR A 43 -3.20 14.17 3.37
CA TYR A 43 -2.35 13.76 2.26
C TYR A 43 -2.59 14.64 1.04
N TYR A 44 -1.51 15.00 0.37
CA TYR A 44 -1.52 15.90 -0.80
C TYR A 44 -0.70 15.26 -1.93
N THR A 45 -1.19 15.35 -3.15
CA THR A 45 -0.41 15.08 -4.35
C THR A 45 -0.78 16.06 -5.44
N PHE A 46 0.20 16.53 -6.18
CA PHE A 46 0.07 17.55 -7.22
C PHE A 46 0.31 16.91 -8.58
N GLY A 47 -0.42 17.37 -9.59
CA GLY A 47 -0.28 16.83 -10.95
C GLY A 47 0.08 17.88 -11.98
N THR A 48 0.17 17.47 -13.22
CA THR A 48 0.30 18.32 -14.37
C THR A 48 -0.85 19.32 -14.41
N GLY A 49 -0.56 20.60 -14.71
CA GLY A 49 -1.50 21.71 -14.72
C GLY A 49 -1.48 22.60 -13.47
N GLY A 50 -0.74 22.23 -12.41
CA GLY A 50 -0.53 23.02 -11.21
C GLY A 50 -1.56 22.82 -10.09
N GLY A 51 -2.62 22.05 -10.33
CA GLY A 51 -3.56 21.59 -9.31
C GLY A 51 -3.14 20.26 -8.69
N GLY A 52 -3.97 19.77 -7.78
CA GLY A 52 -3.78 18.47 -7.17
C GLY A 52 -5.00 18.02 -6.39
N ILE A 53 -4.84 16.91 -5.71
CA ILE A 53 -5.88 16.29 -4.90
C ILE A 53 -5.44 16.13 -3.44
N ILE A 54 -6.43 16.15 -2.55
CA ILE A 54 -6.27 16.09 -1.10
C ILE A 54 -7.04 14.88 -0.57
N SER A 55 -6.54 14.28 0.49
CA SER A 55 -7.25 13.27 1.24
C SER A 55 -7.06 13.45 2.74
N GLU A 56 -8.11 13.33 3.52
CA GLU A 56 -8.08 13.33 4.98
C GLU A 56 -7.68 11.97 5.58
N ASP A 57 -7.79 10.89 4.80
CA ASP A 57 -7.53 9.53 5.26
C ASP A 57 -6.58 8.73 4.35
N GLY A 58 -6.19 9.27 3.19
CA GLY A 58 -5.36 8.60 2.20
C GLY A 58 -6.12 7.58 1.31
N TRP A 59 -7.43 7.45 1.51
CA TRP A 59 -8.30 6.54 0.77
C TRP A 59 -9.33 7.27 -0.10
N SER A 60 -9.97 8.30 0.46
CA SER A 60 -10.93 9.14 -0.25
C SER A 60 -10.28 10.45 -0.69
N TRP A 61 -10.26 10.71 -2.00
CA TRP A 61 -9.57 11.83 -2.59
C TRP A 61 -10.55 12.83 -3.22
N HIS A 62 -10.20 14.11 -3.15
CA HIS A 62 -10.95 15.19 -3.79
C HIS A 62 -9.99 16.28 -4.30
N SER A 63 -10.46 17.10 -5.23
CA SER A 63 -9.69 18.26 -5.72
C SER A 63 -9.48 19.29 -4.62
N GLY A 64 -8.45 20.14 -4.77
CA GLY A 64 -8.23 21.26 -3.86
C GLY A 64 -6.80 21.53 -3.43
N ALA A 65 -5.83 20.67 -3.78
CA ALA A 65 -4.43 21.05 -3.64
C ALA A 65 -4.06 22.11 -4.67
N GLU A 66 -3.35 23.15 -4.24
CA GLU A 66 -3.06 24.33 -5.06
C GLU A 66 -1.57 24.59 -5.13
N ARG A 67 -1.06 24.76 -6.34
CA ARG A 67 0.29 25.24 -6.64
C ARG A 67 0.22 26.28 -7.76
N PRO A 68 0.80 27.46 -7.61
CA PRO A 68 0.84 28.45 -8.67
C PRO A 68 1.76 28.04 -9.81
N GLY A 69 1.59 28.69 -10.96
CA GLY A 69 2.52 28.62 -12.08
C GLY A 69 2.25 27.52 -13.12
N GLY A 70 1.22 26.68 -12.93
CA GLY A 70 0.91 25.61 -13.88
C GLY A 70 2.09 24.62 -14.02
N GLY A 71 2.42 24.22 -15.26
CA GLY A 71 3.53 23.33 -15.57
C GLY A 71 3.18 21.85 -15.49
N ALA A 72 4.19 21.00 -15.67
CA ALA A 72 4.04 19.56 -15.81
C ALA A 72 4.79 18.78 -14.75
N ALA A 73 4.26 17.59 -14.45
CA ALA A 73 4.94 16.50 -13.77
C ALA A 73 5.73 16.95 -12.53
N PRO A 74 5.06 17.48 -11.51
CA PRO A 74 5.72 17.93 -10.29
C PRO A 74 6.18 16.76 -9.43
N ASP A 75 7.23 16.98 -8.63
CA ASP A 75 7.50 16.15 -7.47
C ASP A 75 7.57 16.97 -6.18
N MET A 76 7.39 16.31 -5.06
CA MET A 76 7.23 16.94 -3.75
C MET A 76 8.06 16.24 -2.68
N ILE A 77 8.85 17.02 -1.94
CA ILE A 77 9.60 16.49 -0.79
C ILE A 77 9.50 17.42 0.42
N LYS A 78 9.36 16.83 1.61
CA LYS A 78 9.46 17.56 2.87
C LYS A 78 10.92 17.65 3.31
N ILE A 79 11.42 18.85 3.55
CA ILE A 79 12.78 19.09 4.06
C ILE A 79 12.67 19.98 5.30
N GLY A 80 12.99 19.40 6.46
CA GLY A 80 12.79 20.09 7.74
C GLY A 80 11.32 20.38 8.02
N ASP A 81 10.97 21.65 8.17
CA ASP A 81 9.64 22.15 8.50
C ASP A 81 8.84 22.67 7.27
N ARG A 82 9.33 22.44 6.07
CA ARG A 82 8.71 22.95 4.83
C ARG A 82 8.77 21.94 3.69
N TYR A 83 8.05 22.25 2.64
CA TYR A 83 7.91 21.43 1.45
C TYR A 83 8.57 22.11 0.26
N LEU A 84 9.43 21.36 -0.46
CA LEU A 84 9.95 21.74 -1.75
C LEU A 84 9.12 21.07 -2.83
N CYS A 85 8.57 21.87 -3.75
CA CYS A 85 8.03 21.39 -5.01
C CYS A 85 9.03 21.65 -6.12
N ILE A 86 9.28 20.65 -6.97
CA ILE A 86 10.02 20.76 -8.21
C ILE A 86 9.09 20.39 -9.36
N TYR A 87 9.16 21.08 -10.48
CA TYR A 87 8.24 20.84 -11.60
C TYR A 87 8.79 21.35 -12.94
N GLY A 88 8.31 20.77 -14.02
CA GLY A 88 8.55 21.25 -15.37
C GLY A 88 7.70 22.46 -15.70
N ALA A 89 8.29 23.50 -16.29
CA ALA A 89 7.59 24.69 -16.74
C ALA A 89 7.89 24.96 -18.21
N THR A 90 6.85 25.13 -18.98
CA THR A 90 6.84 25.53 -20.41
C THR A 90 7.64 24.67 -21.40
N GLY A 91 7.11 24.52 -22.56
CA GLY A 91 7.77 24.38 -23.83
C GLY A 91 8.19 23.02 -24.30
N GLY A 92 8.31 22.05 -23.45
CA GLY A 92 8.71 20.70 -23.86
C GLY A 92 7.54 19.78 -24.11
N GLY A 93 6.51 20.18 -24.78
CA GLY A 93 5.39 19.28 -25.05
C GLY A 93 5.73 18.19 -26.06
N LEU A 94 4.94 17.13 -26.06
CA LEU A 94 4.86 16.12 -27.12
C LEU A 94 4.80 16.82 -28.51
N GLY A 95 5.86 16.92 -29.19
CA GLY A 95 5.89 17.58 -30.51
C GLY A 95 7.01 18.58 -30.74
N GLY A 96 7.96 18.61 -29.83
CA GLY A 96 9.24 19.20 -30.17
C GLY A 96 9.41 20.65 -29.83
N GLY A 97 9.65 20.87 -28.65
CA GLY A 97 10.28 22.10 -28.26
C GLY A 97 11.14 21.79 -27.06
N HIS A 98 12.36 21.41 -27.28
CA HIS A 98 13.38 21.29 -26.26
C HIS A 98 13.65 22.63 -25.56
N ALA A 99 12.58 23.27 -25.02
CA ALA A 99 12.59 24.61 -24.42
C ALA A 99 12.00 24.59 -23.01
N GLY A 100 12.11 23.43 -22.34
CA GLY A 100 11.64 23.22 -20.97
C GLY A 100 12.50 23.90 -19.92
N ARG A 101 11.93 24.09 -18.76
CA ARG A 101 12.55 24.63 -17.55
C ARG A 101 12.18 23.77 -16.37
N ILE A 102 13.12 23.48 -15.49
CA ILE A 102 12.82 22.92 -14.17
C ILE A 102 12.86 24.04 -13.14
N LEU A 103 11.78 24.16 -12.41
CA LEU A 103 11.61 25.18 -11.36
C LEU A 103 11.43 24.52 -10.00
N THR A 104 11.88 25.20 -8.95
CA THR A 104 11.62 24.85 -7.57
C THR A 104 10.87 25.96 -6.86
N MET A 105 10.05 25.60 -5.88
CA MET A 105 9.38 26.54 -4.97
C MET A 105 9.11 25.90 -3.60
N TRP A 106 8.98 26.74 -2.59
CA TRP A 106 8.80 26.32 -1.20
C TRP A 106 7.45 26.73 -0.63
N ASN A 107 6.93 25.92 0.28
CA ASN A 107 5.81 26.29 1.16
C ASN A 107 6.01 25.67 2.55
N LYS A 108 5.50 26.32 3.59
CA LYS A 108 5.52 25.79 4.97
C LYS A 108 4.41 24.78 5.21
N THR A 109 3.30 24.91 4.51
CA THR A 109 2.13 24.04 4.63
C THR A 109 1.57 23.77 3.25
N LEU A 110 0.88 22.64 3.10
CA LEU A 110 0.17 22.30 1.88
C LEU A 110 -1.35 22.52 1.99
N ASP A 111 -1.84 22.95 3.17
CA ASP A 111 -3.25 23.27 3.37
C ASP A 111 -3.57 24.69 2.86
N PRO A 112 -4.33 24.84 1.75
CA PRO A 112 -4.69 26.14 1.21
C PRO A 112 -5.54 27.01 2.15
N LYS A 113 -6.11 26.42 3.20
CA LYS A 113 -6.87 27.13 4.22
C LYS A 113 -6.02 27.68 5.37
N SER A 114 -4.76 27.26 5.45
CA SER A 114 -3.83 27.71 6.48
C SER A 114 -3.44 29.18 6.23
N PRO A 115 -3.34 30.02 7.28
CA PRO A 115 -2.79 31.37 7.15
C PRO A 115 -1.33 31.41 6.72
N ASP A 116 -0.58 30.32 6.93
CA ASP A 116 0.81 30.17 6.52
C ASP A 116 0.97 29.64 5.09
N PHE A 117 -0.13 29.36 4.37
CA PHE A 117 -0.11 28.90 3.00
C PHE A 117 0.39 30.00 2.07
N LYS A 118 1.66 29.89 1.71
CA LYS A 118 2.30 30.83 0.80
C LYS A 118 3.48 30.20 0.09
N TRP A 119 3.33 29.99 -1.20
CA TRP A 119 4.44 29.57 -2.04
C TRP A 119 5.46 30.69 -2.23
N SER A 120 6.75 30.32 -2.21
CA SER A 120 7.82 31.24 -2.60
C SER A 120 7.77 31.58 -4.09
N GLU A 121 8.51 32.57 -4.52
CA GLU A 121 8.83 32.73 -5.94
C GLU A 121 9.48 31.46 -6.47
N ALA A 122 9.19 31.13 -7.73
CA ALA A 122 9.78 29.99 -8.41
C ALA A 122 11.21 30.32 -8.82
N VAL A 123 12.09 29.32 -8.67
CA VAL A 123 13.51 29.43 -9.01
C VAL A 123 13.83 28.44 -10.12
N GLU A 124 14.42 28.92 -11.22
CA GLU A 124 14.92 28.05 -12.28
C GLU A 124 16.21 27.36 -11.84
N VAL A 125 16.25 26.03 -11.99
CA VAL A 125 17.42 25.20 -11.64
C VAL A 125 18.10 24.60 -12.87
N CYS A 126 17.37 24.42 -13.97
CA CYS A 126 17.93 24.07 -15.26
C CYS A 126 16.96 24.39 -16.40
N ALA A 127 17.51 24.39 -17.64
CA ALA A 127 16.79 24.66 -18.87
C ALA A 127 17.36 23.84 -20.01
N SER A 128 16.53 23.45 -20.96
CA SER A 128 16.97 22.76 -22.19
C SER A 128 17.40 23.71 -23.34
N ASP A 129 16.82 24.90 -23.39
CA ASP A 129 17.20 25.96 -24.34
C ASP A 129 17.35 25.54 -25.82
N GLY A 130 16.51 24.60 -26.26
CA GLY A 130 16.47 24.11 -27.64
C GLY A 130 17.56 23.08 -27.99
N MET A 131 18.15 22.44 -26.97
CA MET A 131 19.07 21.31 -27.18
C MET A 131 18.31 20.08 -27.68
N GLU A 132 18.74 19.45 -28.75
CA GLU A 132 18.05 18.32 -29.40
C GLU A 132 18.03 17.04 -28.52
N ASP A 133 19.02 16.86 -27.65
CA ASP A 133 19.19 15.68 -26.79
C ASP A 133 18.69 15.88 -25.37
N GLN A 134 18.01 16.98 -25.10
CA GLN A 134 17.58 17.37 -23.76
C GLN A 134 16.19 17.98 -23.76
N ASP A 135 15.36 17.53 -22.83
CA ASP A 135 14.11 18.18 -22.47
C ASP A 135 14.03 18.34 -20.95
N ALA A 136 13.91 19.57 -20.46
CA ALA A 136 13.84 19.87 -19.04
C ALA A 136 12.39 19.74 -18.56
N ILE A 137 11.98 18.52 -18.28
CA ILE A 137 10.64 18.12 -17.86
C ILE A 137 10.73 16.95 -16.87
N ASP A 138 9.64 16.59 -16.22
CA ASP A 138 9.45 15.40 -15.38
C ASP A 138 10.52 15.22 -14.29
N PRO A 139 10.72 16.22 -13.42
CA PRO A 139 11.72 16.08 -12.37
C PRO A 139 11.25 15.20 -11.21
N GLY A 140 12.16 14.39 -10.66
CA GLY A 140 12.02 13.71 -9.38
C GLY A 140 13.16 14.06 -8.42
N VAL A 141 12.93 14.03 -7.10
CA VAL A 141 13.93 14.47 -6.11
C VAL A 141 14.21 13.43 -5.03
N LEU A 142 15.49 13.32 -4.66
CA LEU A 142 15.97 12.54 -3.53
C LEU A 142 16.78 13.40 -2.58
N LEU A 143 16.34 13.54 -1.34
CA LEU A 143 17.22 13.92 -0.25
C LEU A 143 17.99 12.68 0.21
N ASP A 144 19.24 12.59 -0.18
CA ASP A 144 20.10 11.44 0.08
C ASP A 144 20.31 11.26 1.60
N PRO A 145 19.80 10.20 2.22
CA PRO A 145 19.88 9.99 3.66
C PRO A 145 21.31 9.72 4.15
N THR A 146 22.23 9.41 3.24
CA THR A 146 23.62 9.11 3.61
C THR A 146 24.52 10.34 3.63
N THR A 147 24.18 11.37 2.83
CA THR A 147 25.02 12.56 2.67
C THR A 147 24.30 13.86 3.00
N GLY A 148 22.97 13.86 3.08
CA GLY A 148 22.15 15.08 3.23
C GLY A 148 22.10 15.94 1.97
N ARG A 149 22.64 15.47 0.83
CA ARG A 149 22.59 16.19 -0.45
C ARG A 149 21.24 15.96 -1.13
N LEU A 150 20.73 16.97 -1.80
CA LEU A 150 19.50 16.88 -2.57
C LEU A 150 19.84 16.69 -4.06
N TRP A 151 19.36 15.62 -4.63
CA TRP A 151 19.54 15.29 -6.03
C TRP A 151 18.20 15.40 -6.77
N ALA A 152 18.26 15.86 -8.03
CA ALA A 152 17.12 15.85 -8.92
C ALA A 152 17.48 15.17 -10.24
N SER A 153 16.64 14.24 -10.67
CA SER A 153 16.64 13.69 -12.04
C SER A 153 15.58 14.39 -12.85
N TYR A 154 15.77 14.51 -14.16
CA TYR A 154 14.80 15.09 -15.09
C TYR A 154 15.07 14.67 -16.53
N GLY A 155 14.09 14.77 -17.41
CA GLY A 155 14.20 14.45 -18.82
C GLY A 155 13.04 13.62 -19.33
N THR A 156 13.09 13.25 -20.60
CA THR A 156 12.07 12.46 -21.28
C THR A 156 12.71 11.42 -22.20
N TYR A 157 11.91 10.46 -22.66
CA TYR A 157 12.36 9.41 -23.60
C TYR A 157 12.72 9.94 -25.01
N PHE A 158 12.51 11.25 -25.30
CA PHE A 158 13.00 11.89 -26.53
C PHE A 158 14.48 12.27 -26.47
N GLY A 159 15.10 12.17 -25.31
CA GLY A 159 16.48 12.52 -25.06
C GLY A 159 17.11 11.70 -23.96
N THR A 160 17.88 12.34 -23.11
CA THR A 160 18.52 11.69 -21.95
C THR A 160 17.92 12.15 -20.63
N ILE A 161 17.87 11.25 -19.67
CA ILE A 161 17.60 11.59 -18.28
C ILE A 161 18.90 12.10 -17.65
N ARG A 162 18.79 13.23 -16.97
CA ARG A 162 19.92 13.93 -16.35
C ARG A 162 19.77 14.06 -14.86
N LEU A 163 20.90 14.06 -14.18
CA LEU A 163 21.02 14.23 -12.72
C LEU A 163 21.73 15.53 -12.42
N ILE A 164 21.15 16.32 -11.52
CA ILE A 164 21.74 17.55 -10.98
C ILE A 164 21.67 17.55 -9.46
N GLU A 165 22.49 18.41 -8.83
CA GLU A 165 22.46 18.64 -7.40
C GLU A 165 21.80 19.99 -7.08
N ILE A 166 20.88 19.97 -6.12
CA ILE A 166 20.15 21.13 -5.61
C ILE A 166 20.57 21.38 -4.15
N ASP A 167 20.71 22.62 -3.77
CA ASP A 167 20.93 23.01 -2.38
C ASP A 167 19.62 22.78 -1.57
N PRO A 168 19.61 21.88 -0.58
CA PRO A 168 18.41 21.53 0.16
C PRO A 168 17.88 22.66 1.06
N THR A 169 18.65 23.73 1.25
CA THR A 169 18.25 24.88 2.05
C THR A 169 17.57 25.95 1.21
N THR A 170 18.08 26.17 0.01
CA THR A 170 17.62 27.27 -0.86
C THR A 170 16.73 26.81 -2.01
N GLY A 171 16.87 25.57 -2.46
CA GLY A 171 16.20 25.07 -3.67
C GLY A 171 16.90 25.47 -4.98
N TYR A 172 18.05 26.13 -4.91
CA TYR A 172 18.84 26.50 -6.09
C TYR A 172 19.74 25.35 -6.52
N ARG A 173 20.06 25.28 -7.80
CA ARG A 173 21.13 24.40 -8.29
C ARG A 173 22.45 24.72 -7.60
N VAL A 174 23.18 23.70 -7.18
CA VAL A 174 24.51 23.86 -6.59
C VAL A 174 25.48 24.44 -7.62
N SER A 175 26.17 25.55 -7.26
CA SER A 175 27.09 26.22 -8.15
C SER A 175 28.21 25.29 -8.64
N GLY A 176 28.46 25.27 -9.94
CA GLY A 176 29.46 24.40 -10.56
C GLY A 176 29.07 22.92 -10.68
N ASN A 177 27.89 22.55 -10.23
CA ASN A 177 27.37 21.19 -10.48
C ASN A 177 27.10 21.01 -11.97
N LYS A 178 27.74 19.99 -12.56
CA LYS A 178 27.53 19.61 -13.96
C LYS A 178 26.43 18.56 -14.03
N GLU A 179 25.62 18.64 -15.07
CA GLU A 179 24.66 17.62 -15.42
C GLU A 179 25.35 16.31 -15.72
N LYS A 180 24.69 15.21 -15.37
CA LYS A 180 25.16 13.87 -15.70
C LYS A 180 24.04 13.07 -16.33
N ASP A 181 24.28 12.53 -17.50
CA ASP A 181 23.38 11.60 -18.18
C ASP A 181 23.36 10.26 -17.43
N ILE A 182 22.18 9.76 -17.09
CA ILE A 182 22.00 8.57 -16.26
C ILE A 182 21.07 7.51 -16.87
N ALA A 183 20.16 7.87 -17.77
CA ALA A 183 19.27 6.92 -18.43
C ALA A 183 18.80 7.43 -19.79
N ILE A 184 18.23 6.54 -20.58
CA ILE A 184 17.50 6.80 -21.83
C ILE A 184 16.24 5.94 -21.87
N ASP A 185 15.36 6.22 -22.84
CA ASP A 185 14.16 5.40 -23.13
C ASP A 185 13.19 5.31 -21.95
N CYS A 186 13.17 6.34 -21.14
CA CYS A 186 12.20 6.52 -20.03
C CYS A 186 12.03 8.01 -19.74
N GLU A 187 11.02 8.32 -18.92
CA GLU A 187 10.73 9.66 -18.39
C GLU A 187 10.19 9.58 -16.97
N ALA A 188 9.77 10.69 -16.37
CA ALA A 188 9.19 10.75 -15.02
C ALA A 188 10.01 9.92 -14.02
N THR A 189 11.30 10.20 -13.97
CA THR A 189 12.22 9.43 -13.13
C THR A 189 12.22 9.91 -11.70
N ASP A 190 12.31 8.97 -10.77
CA ASP A 190 12.51 9.24 -9.36
C ASP A 190 13.66 8.39 -8.81
N LEU A 191 14.36 8.95 -7.83
CA LEU A 191 15.47 8.31 -7.14
C LEU A 191 15.04 7.92 -5.72
N ILE A 192 15.33 6.69 -5.32
CA ILE A 192 15.13 6.26 -3.94
C ILE A 192 16.39 5.57 -3.41
N TYR A 193 16.56 5.62 -2.08
CA TYR A 193 17.59 4.88 -1.37
C TYR A 193 16.97 3.78 -0.52
N HIS A 194 17.50 2.57 -0.63
CA HIS A 194 17.09 1.44 0.19
C HIS A 194 18.26 0.46 0.39
N ASN A 195 18.53 0.09 1.62
CA ASN A 195 19.46 -0.99 1.99
C ASN A 195 20.88 -0.88 1.38
N GLY A 196 21.42 0.34 1.32
CA GLY A 196 22.77 0.58 0.78
C GLY A 196 22.84 0.60 -0.75
N TRP A 197 21.69 0.77 -1.43
CA TRP A 197 21.59 0.96 -2.86
C TRP A 197 20.76 2.21 -3.19
N TYR A 198 21.14 2.87 -4.25
CA TYR A 198 20.33 3.87 -4.95
C TYR A 198 19.59 3.17 -6.08
N TYR A 199 18.34 3.54 -6.28
CA TYR A 199 17.47 3.02 -7.33
C TYR A 199 16.97 4.17 -8.17
N LEU A 200 17.16 4.10 -9.47
CA LEU A 200 16.55 4.99 -10.44
C LEU A 200 15.32 4.27 -11.00
N LEU A 201 14.14 4.79 -10.71
CA LEU A 201 12.90 4.35 -11.31
C LEU A 201 12.54 5.27 -12.46
N GLY A 202 12.05 4.72 -13.55
CA GLY A 202 11.64 5.50 -14.72
C GLY A 202 10.37 4.92 -15.33
N THR A 203 9.59 5.78 -15.95
CA THR A 203 8.40 5.40 -16.72
C THR A 203 8.81 5.17 -18.16
N HIS A 204 8.61 3.95 -18.65
CA HIS A 204 8.89 3.51 -20.00
C HIS A 204 7.60 3.28 -20.77
N GLY A 205 7.60 3.47 -22.08
CA GLY A 205 6.45 3.28 -22.96
C GLY A 205 5.84 4.59 -23.45
N THR A 206 4.55 4.57 -23.82
CA THR A 206 3.90 5.73 -24.45
C THR A 206 2.97 6.46 -23.47
N CYS A 207 3.21 7.79 -23.31
CA CYS A 207 2.36 8.71 -22.57
C CYS A 207 1.05 9.03 -23.32
N CYS A 208 0.06 9.47 -22.56
CA CYS A 208 -1.05 10.29 -23.04
C CYS A 208 -1.92 9.62 -24.13
N ASP A 209 -1.92 8.30 -24.19
CA ASP A 209 -2.66 7.48 -25.15
C ASP A 209 -3.84 6.74 -24.48
N GLY A 210 -4.18 7.13 -23.25
CA GLY A 210 -5.30 6.59 -22.48
C GLY A 210 -5.28 5.06 -22.41
N VAL A 211 -6.32 4.42 -22.95
CA VAL A 211 -6.44 2.95 -22.94
C VAL A 211 -5.40 2.21 -23.75
N ASN A 212 -4.73 2.87 -24.67
CA ASN A 212 -3.67 2.30 -25.52
C ASN A 212 -2.27 2.54 -24.93
N SER A 213 -2.17 3.30 -23.84
CA SER A 213 -0.88 3.57 -23.19
C SER A 213 -0.16 2.27 -22.83
N THR A 214 1.13 2.23 -23.13
CA THR A 214 2.03 1.13 -22.81
C THR A 214 2.90 1.44 -21.60
N TYR A 215 2.61 2.51 -20.87
CA TYR A 215 3.36 2.92 -19.69
C TYR A 215 3.56 1.78 -18.71
N ASN A 216 4.78 1.70 -18.24
CA ASN A 216 5.20 0.76 -17.21
C ASN A 216 6.39 1.37 -16.43
N ILE A 217 6.55 1.00 -15.17
CA ILE A 217 7.64 1.48 -14.34
C ILE A 217 8.76 0.45 -14.33
N VAL A 218 9.95 0.88 -14.69
CA VAL A 218 11.19 0.09 -14.69
C VAL A 218 12.19 0.66 -13.69
N VAL A 219 13.21 -0.13 -13.31
CA VAL A 219 14.21 0.25 -12.31
C VAL A 219 15.60 -0.28 -12.65
N GLY A 220 16.60 0.56 -12.43
CA GLY A 220 18.00 0.19 -12.27
C GLY A 220 18.51 0.52 -10.87
N ARG A 221 19.65 -0.04 -10.46
CA ARG A 221 20.26 0.29 -9.16
C ARG A 221 21.78 0.46 -9.23
N ALA A 222 22.29 1.28 -8.31
CA ALA A 222 23.72 1.59 -8.22
C ALA A 222 24.19 1.67 -6.76
N LYS A 223 25.51 1.63 -6.55
CA LYS A 223 26.13 1.95 -5.24
C LYS A 223 26.40 3.44 -5.06
N SER A 224 26.23 4.22 -6.08
CA SER A 224 26.34 5.68 -6.07
C SER A 224 25.08 6.29 -6.67
N VAL A 225 24.60 7.40 -6.12
CA VAL A 225 23.49 8.17 -6.69
C VAL A 225 23.74 8.60 -8.15
N GLN A 226 24.98 8.65 -8.56
CA GLN A 226 25.39 9.00 -9.92
C GLN A 226 25.48 7.79 -10.85
N GLY A 227 24.99 6.63 -10.47
CA GLY A 227 25.04 5.43 -11.28
C GLY A 227 26.43 4.78 -11.39
N PRO A 228 26.64 3.89 -12.37
CA PRO A 228 25.66 3.45 -13.38
C PRO A 228 24.52 2.64 -12.76
N ASP A 229 23.31 2.88 -13.22
CA ASP A 229 22.09 2.23 -12.74
C ASP A 229 21.83 0.96 -13.55
N LEU A 230 22.22 -0.19 -12.98
CA LEU A 230 22.13 -1.48 -13.65
C LEU A 230 20.84 -2.21 -13.30
N ASP A 231 20.22 -2.84 -14.27
CA ASP A 231 19.10 -3.76 -14.06
C ASP A 231 19.56 -5.11 -13.48
N ASN A 232 18.62 -6.02 -13.30
CA ASN A 232 18.88 -7.34 -12.69
C ASN A 232 19.69 -8.31 -13.57
N VAL A 233 19.97 -7.95 -14.82
CA VAL A 233 20.86 -8.71 -15.71
C VAL A 233 22.16 -7.95 -16.03
N GLY A 234 22.37 -6.79 -15.39
CA GLY A 234 23.58 -5.99 -15.48
C GLY A 234 23.60 -5.01 -16.66
N ARG A 235 22.47 -4.73 -17.30
CA ARG A 235 22.36 -3.73 -18.35
C ARG A 235 22.11 -2.36 -17.74
N ASP A 236 22.89 -1.36 -18.17
CA ASP A 236 22.78 0.02 -17.72
C ASP A 236 21.52 0.69 -18.28
N MET A 237 20.80 1.46 -17.47
CA MET A 237 19.66 2.27 -17.93
C MET A 237 20.06 3.30 -18.96
N TYR A 238 21.29 3.78 -18.94
CA TYR A 238 21.83 4.63 -20.02
C TYR A 238 22.00 3.89 -21.37
N HIS A 239 21.85 2.57 -21.36
CA HIS A 239 21.84 1.72 -22.56
C HIS A 239 20.50 0.98 -22.73
N GLY A 240 19.40 1.54 -22.20
CA GLY A 240 18.06 0.99 -22.29
C GLY A 240 17.87 -0.27 -21.43
N GLY A 241 18.60 -0.40 -20.30
CA GLY A 241 18.31 -1.35 -19.25
C GLY A 241 17.08 -0.96 -18.44
N GLY A 242 16.62 -1.85 -17.61
CA GLY A 242 15.50 -1.61 -16.69
C GLY A 242 14.74 -2.88 -16.35
N LYS A 243 14.60 -3.16 -15.05
CA LYS A 243 13.79 -4.25 -14.53
C LYS A 243 12.37 -3.76 -14.27
N MET A 244 11.37 -4.47 -14.79
CA MET A 244 9.96 -4.16 -14.54
C MET A 244 9.62 -4.16 -13.04
N VAL A 245 8.92 -3.11 -12.61
CA VAL A 245 8.33 -2.97 -11.26
C VAL A 245 6.83 -3.17 -11.34
N ILE A 246 6.16 -2.46 -12.23
CA ILE A 246 4.71 -2.56 -12.47
C ILE A 246 4.38 -2.12 -13.90
N ALA A 247 3.34 -2.69 -14.49
CA ALA A 247 2.85 -2.30 -15.81
C ALA A 247 1.33 -2.05 -15.78
N ALA A 248 0.54 -3.08 -15.96
CA ALA A 248 -0.92 -3.01 -15.99
C ALA A 248 -1.51 -4.03 -15.02
N GLY A 249 -2.79 -3.93 -14.73
CA GLY A 249 -3.50 -4.93 -13.92
C GLY A 249 -4.92 -4.49 -13.58
N ASP A 250 -5.79 -5.45 -13.29
CA ASP A 250 -7.13 -5.24 -12.76
C ASP A 250 -7.94 -4.16 -13.50
N ARG A 251 -8.09 -4.27 -14.83
CA ARG A 251 -8.82 -3.31 -15.66
C ARG A 251 -8.22 -1.89 -15.63
N LYS A 252 -6.89 -1.81 -15.51
CA LYS A 252 -6.13 -0.56 -15.52
C LYS A 252 -4.89 -0.73 -16.40
N THR A 253 -4.50 0.34 -17.08
CA THR A 253 -3.34 0.32 -17.98
C THR A 253 -2.51 1.59 -17.85
N GLY A 254 -1.25 1.49 -18.24
CA GLY A 254 -0.35 2.62 -18.28
C GLY A 254 0.08 3.11 -16.91
N ALA A 255 0.86 2.32 -16.17
CA ALA A 255 1.43 2.73 -14.88
C ALA A 255 2.60 3.70 -15.10
N GLY A 256 2.52 4.93 -14.60
CA GLY A 256 3.56 5.93 -14.78
C GLY A 256 3.70 6.90 -13.62
N HIS A 257 4.86 7.57 -13.57
CA HIS A 257 5.18 8.63 -12.61
C HIS A 257 5.24 8.12 -11.16
N PHE A 258 6.32 7.45 -10.82
CA PHE A 258 6.55 6.82 -9.53
C PHE A 258 6.81 7.85 -8.41
N GLY A 259 6.26 7.61 -7.23
CA GLY A 259 6.64 8.23 -5.98
C GLY A 259 6.66 7.18 -4.86
N ARG A 260 7.44 7.41 -3.80
CA ARG A 260 7.51 6.51 -2.64
C ARG A 260 7.17 7.22 -1.35
N THR A 261 6.28 6.61 -0.56
CA THR A 261 5.97 7.05 0.80
C THR A 261 6.26 5.92 1.78
N ILE A 262 7.10 6.19 2.76
CA ILE A 262 7.36 5.28 3.89
C ILE A 262 6.39 5.66 5.00
N ILE A 263 5.54 4.72 5.39
CA ILE A 263 4.53 4.93 6.43
C ILE A 263 5.12 4.59 7.79
N ASP A 264 5.85 3.48 7.87
CA ASP A 264 6.42 2.94 9.09
C ASP A 264 7.56 1.97 8.75
N GLU A 265 8.29 1.48 9.74
CA GLU A 265 9.25 0.41 9.51
C GLU A 265 8.55 -0.83 8.95
N GLY A 266 9.03 -1.28 7.79
CA GLY A 266 8.45 -2.41 7.08
C GLY A 266 7.16 -2.13 6.32
N VAL A 267 6.66 -0.88 6.27
CA VAL A 267 5.49 -0.50 5.47
C VAL A 267 5.87 0.63 4.52
N GLU A 268 5.98 0.31 3.26
CA GLU A 268 6.25 1.24 2.18
C GLU A 268 5.14 1.15 1.13
N VAL A 269 4.75 2.28 0.59
CA VAL A 269 3.82 2.37 -0.55
C VAL A 269 4.45 3.13 -1.69
N MET A 270 4.11 2.75 -2.91
CA MET A 270 4.36 3.52 -4.11
C MET A 270 3.07 4.20 -4.55
N SER A 271 3.21 5.43 -5.01
CA SER A 271 2.17 6.16 -5.76
C SER A 271 2.57 6.30 -7.20
N PHE A 272 1.58 6.34 -8.08
CA PHE A 272 1.73 6.55 -9.52
C PHE A 272 0.36 6.86 -10.11
N HIS A 273 0.24 7.15 -11.39
CA HIS A 273 -1.06 7.16 -12.04
C HIS A 273 -1.26 5.96 -12.96
N TRP A 274 -2.52 5.57 -13.13
CA TRP A 274 -2.93 4.81 -14.28
C TRP A 274 -3.30 5.78 -15.41
N GLU A 275 -2.79 5.58 -16.60
CA GLU A 275 -3.22 6.34 -17.78
C GLU A 275 -4.71 6.14 -18.04
N ALA A 276 -5.19 4.92 -17.86
CA ALA A 276 -6.61 4.63 -17.95
C ALA A 276 -7.08 3.62 -16.88
N ASP A 277 -8.07 4.04 -16.11
CA ASP A 277 -8.81 3.19 -15.18
C ASP A 277 -10.20 2.89 -15.76
N PHE A 278 -10.43 1.66 -16.20
CA PHE A 278 -11.71 1.26 -16.81
C PHE A 278 -12.88 1.26 -15.83
N ASP A 279 -12.62 1.19 -14.53
CA ASP A 279 -13.65 1.31 -13.51
C ASP A 279 -14.04 2.78 -13.25
N MET A 280 -13.21 3.71 -13.74
CA MET A 280 -13.41 5.16 -13.66
C MET A 280 -13.61 5.80 -15.04
N GLY A 281 -14.17 5.04 -16.00
CA GLY A 281 -14.49 5.51 -17.34
C GLY A 281 -13.27 5.73 -18.25
N GLY A 282 -12.17 5.06 -17.99
CA GLY A 282 -10.94 5.19 -18.78
C GLY A 282 -10.15 6.48 -18.51
N ARG A 283 -10.43 7.15 -17.39
CA ARG A 283 -9.72 8.38 -16.98
C ARG A 283 -8.42 8.03 -16.26
N SER A 284 -7.48 8.95 -16.29
CA SER A 284 -6.26 8.85 -15.48
C SER A 284 -6.59 9.00 -13.99
N THR A 285 -6.06 8.09 -13.17
CA THR A 285 -6.36 8.05 -11.72
C THR A 285 -5.11 7.78 -10.90
N LEU A 286 -5.08 8.36 -9.70
CA LEU A 286 -4.07 8.02 -8.69
C LEU A 286 -4.14 6.53 -8.34
N ALA A 287 -2.99 5.92 -8.26
CA ALA A 287 -2.79 4.59 -7.73
C ALA A 287 -1.85 4.65 -6.50
N ILE A 288 -2.19 3.88 -5.48
CA ILE A 288 -1.35 3.67 -4.29
C ILE A 288 -1.27 2.17 -4.07
N ARG A 289 -0.06 1.61 -4.09
CA ARG A 289 0.19 0.17 -3.97
C ARG A 289 1.29 -0.11 -2.96
N PRO A 290 1.28 -1.24 -2.27
CA PRO A 290 2.44 -1.66 -1.49
C PRO A 290 3.70 -1.70 -2.37
N LEU A 291 4.81 -1.21 -1.85
CA LEU A 291 6.13 -1.38 -2.45
C LEU A 291 6.86 -2.48 -1.68
N LEU A 292 7.04 -3.61 -2.33
CA LEU A 292 7.68 -4.79 -1.76
C LEU A 292 9.14 -4.87 -2.18
N TRP A 293 9.95 -5.60 -1.40
CA TRP A 293 11.35 -5.82 -1.70
C TRP A 293 11.67 -7.31 -1.79
N LYS A 294 12.16 -7.74 -2.95
CA LYS A 294 12.58 -9.12 -3.18
C LYS A 294 14.01 -9.16 -3.68
N ASN A 295 14.91 -9.73 -2.89
CA ASN A 295 16.35 -9.78 -3.20
C ASN A 295 16.94 -8.39 -3.49
N ASP A 296 16.58 -7.40 -2.66
CA ASP A 296 16.92 -5.98 -2.84
C ASP A 296 16.46 -5.39 -4.20
N TRP A 297 15.34 -5.85 -4.72
CA TRP A 297 14.67 -5.25 -5.86
C TRP A 297 13.25 -4.84 -5.50
N PRO A 298 12.83 -3.62 -5.87
CA PRO A 298 11.46 -3.18 -5.66
C PRO A 298 10.52 -3.97 -6.56
N VAL A 299 9.34 -4.27 -6.05
CA VAL A 299 8.26 -4.97 -6.73
C VAL A 299 6.95 -4.30 -6.34
N GLY A 300 6.12 -3.99 -7.31
CA GLY A 300 4.77 -3.50 -7.05
C GLY A 300 3.91 -4.59 -6.42
N GLY A 301 3.43 -4.34 -5.20
CA GLY A 301 2.48 -5.20 -4.51
C GLY A 301 1.05 -4.96 -4.98
N GLU A 302 0.11 -5.70 -4.39
CA GLU A 302 -1.31 -5.54 -4.61
C GLU A 302 -2.02 -5.09 -3.34
N GLN A 303 -3.03 -4.24 -3.50
CA GLN A 303 -3.89 -3.87 -2.38
C GLN A 303 -4.67 -5.09 -1.89
N PHE A 304 -4.79 -5.22 -0.57
CA PHE A 304 -5.62 -6.25 0.02
C PHE A 304 -7.09 -6.02 -0.32
N LYS A 305 -7.76 -7.03 -0.88
CA LYS A 305 -9.14 -6.89 -1.40
C LYS A 305 -10.20 -7.50 -0.47
N GLY A 306 -9.77 -8.22 0.56
CA GLY A 306 -10.65 -9.05 1.36
C GLY A 306 -10.89 -10.43 0.74
N GLY A 307 -11.71 -11.24 1.40
CA GLY A 307 -12.02 -12.61 1.01
C GLY A 307 -12.22 -13.49 2.24
N VAL A 308 -12.30 -14.80 2.03
CA VAL A 308 -12.37 -15.79 3.11
C VAL A 308 -11.02 -16.46 3.29
N PHE A 309 -10.45 -16.33 4.49
CA PHE A 309 -9.09 -16.77 4.78
C PHE A 309 -8.97 -17.39 6.17
N GLU A 310 -7.98 -18.25 6.35
CA GLU A 310 -7.34 -18.45 7.66
C GLU A 310 -6.27 -17.36 7.84
N ILE A 311 -6.23 -16.74 9.02
CA ILE A 311 -5.25 -15.71 9.38
C ILE A 311 -4.13 -16.40 10.16
N GLU A 312 -3.09 -16.84 9.43
CA GLU A 312 -1.94 -17.55 9.96
C GLU A 312 -0.84 -16.59 10.39
N SER A 313 -0.26 -16.79 11.57
CA SER A 313 0.91 -16.06 12.01
C SER A 313 2.15 -16.46 11.20
N GLU A 314 3.07 -15.52 10.97
CA GLU A 314 4.41 -15.87 10.46
C GLU A 314 5.18 -16.75 11.45
N ARG A 315 4.85 -16.70 12.74
CA ARG A 315 5.21 -17.71 13.72
C ARG A 315 4.48 -19.01 13.40
N ARG A 316 5.14 -19.89 12.70
CA ARG A 316 4.57 -21.09 12.05
C ARG A 316 3.72 -21.95 12.98
N GLY A 317 2.59 -22.40 12.45
CA GLY A 317 1.69 -23.34 13.12
C GLY A 317 0.66 -22.67 14.01
N TYR A 318 0.55 -21.34 14.01
CA TYR A 318 -0.43 -20.60 14.80
C TYR A 318 -1.37 -19.78 13.91
N ALA A 319 -2.63 -19.71 14.31
CA ALA A 319 -3.64 -18.92 13.61
C ALA A 319 -4.54 -18.19 14.60
N LEU A 320 -5.15 -17.10 14.12
CA LEU A 320 -6.23 -16.43 14.84
C LEU A 320 -7.47 -17.31 14.88
N GLU A 321 -8.00 -17.56 16.06
CA GLU A 321 -9.21 -18.39 16.24
C GLU A 321 -10.17 -17.82 17.26
N LEU A 322 -11.42 -18.28 17.19
CA LEU A 322 -12.40 -18.09 18.23
C LEU A 322 -12.04 -18.98 19.43
N ALA A 323 -12.04 -18.44 20.66
CA ALA A 323 -11.71 -19.19 21.88
C ALA A 323 -12.87 -20.09 22.30
N VAL A 324 -13.15 -21.10 21.50
CA VAL A 324 -14.17 -22.11 21.77
C VAL A 324 -13.51 -23.46 22.02
N ASP A 325 -13.68 -24.01 23.22
CA ASP A 325 -13.07 -25.26 23.62
C ASP A 325 -13.87 -26.45 23.12
N PHE A 326 -13.70 -26.82 21.87
CA PHE A 326 -14.33 -28.02 21.32
C PHE A 326 -13.38 -29.20 21.18
N VAL A 327 -12.11 -29.02 21.39
CA VAL A 327 -11.17 -30.13 21.47
C VAL A 327 -10.92 -30.45 22.92
N ARG A 328 -11.75 -31.28 23.52
CA ARG A 328 -11.26 -32.12 24.62
C ARG A 328 -10.22 -33.04 24.01
N MET A 329 -8.98 -32.61 24.00
CA MET A 329 -7.90 -33.58 23.89
C MET A 329 -8.09 -34.51 25.09
N ASN A 330 -8.61 -35.69 24.86
CA ASN A 330 -8.44 -36.82 25.78
C ASN A 330 -6.94 -37.17 25.73
N VAL A 331 -6.10 -36.27 26.21
CA VAL A 331 -4.83 -36.67 26.74
C VAL A 331 -5.18 -37.52 27.92
N ALA A 332 -5.13 -38.82 27.70
CA ALA A 332 -5.11 -39.75 28.81
C ALA A 332 -4.01 -39.24 29.74
N ARG A 333 -4.39 -38.59 30.85
CA ARG A 333 -3.49 -38.31 31.95
C ARG A 333 -3.02 -39.66 32.45
N GLN A 334 -2.04 -40.23 31.82
CA GLN A 334 -1.29 -41.32 32.37
C GLN A 334 -0.40 -40.74 33.46
N GLY A 335 -0.84 -41.01 34.70
CA GLY A 335 0.03 -41.09 35.83
C GLY A 335 0.53 -39.77 36.35
N GLY A 336 0.08 -39.41 37.55
CA GLY A 336 0.80 -38.49 38.41
C GLY A 336 2.25 -38.87 38.55
N PHE A 337 3.11 -37.89 38.84
CA PHE A 337 4.49 -38.08 39.23
C PHE A 337 4.59 -39.23 40.23
N GLY A 338 5.19 -40.35 39.81
CA GLY A 338 5.54 -41.45 40.75
C GLY A 338 5.04 -42.86 40.42
N GLY A 339 4.93 -43.27 39.17
CA GLY A 339 4.63 -44.67 38.90
C GLY A 339 5.05 -45.13 37.50
N PHE A 340 6.05 -45.96 37.42
CA PHE A 340 6.32 -46.78 36.24
C PHE A 340 5.18 -47.82 36.11
N GLY A 341 4.01 -47.35 35.63
CA GLY A 341 2.89 -48.24 35.29
C GLY A 341 3.12 -48.81 33.88
N ARG A 342 3.04 -50.12 33.77
CA ARG A 342 3.02 -50.82 32.49
C ARG A 342 1.91 -50.26 31.59
N PRO A 343 2.16 -50.08 30.28
CA PRO A 343 1.13 -49.70 29.34
C PRO A 343 -0.02 -50.72 29.43
N GLN A 344 -1.25 -50.25 29.59
CA GLN A 344 -2.42 -51.11 29.42
C GLN A 344 -2.50 -51.51 27.92
N GLN A 345 -2.27 -52.77 27.67
CA GLN A 345 -2.22 -53.40 26.35
C GLN A 345 -3.55 -53.41 25.59
N ASN A 346 -4.65 -52.86 26.15
CA ASN A 346 -5.99 -52.90 25.57
C ASN A 346 -6.70 -51.54 25.49
N ALA A 347 -5.99 -50.43 25.51
CA ALA A 347 -6.61 -49.16 25.15
C ALA A 347 -6.83 -49.13 23.64
N ALA A 348 -8.09 -49.07 23.20
CA ALA A 348 -8.39 -48.80 21.80
C ALA A 348 -7.65 -47.53 21.35
N PRO A 349 -7.09 -47.49 20.15
CA PRO A 349 -6.44 -46.31 19.65
C PRO A 349 -7.43 -45.13 19.72
N PRO A 350 -6.96 -43.93 20.08
CA PRO A 350 -7.85 -42.79 20.13
C PRO A 350 -8.51 -42.63 18.76
N GLN A 351 -9.85 -42.63 18.73
CA GLN A 351 -10.59 -42.36 17.52
C GLN A 351 -10.27 -40.92 17.07
N PRO A 352 -9.94 -40.73 15.81
CA PRO A 352 -9.76 -39.36 15.30
C PRO A 352 -11.06 -38.59 15.51
N ILE A 353 -10.95 -37.42 16.13
CA ILE A 353 -12.11 -36.53 16.30
C ILE A 353 -12.55 -36.11 14.89
N PRO A 354 -13.77 -36.40 14.44
CA PRO A 354 -14.24 -35.99 13.13
C PRO A 354 -14.11 -34.47 12.98
N ASN A 355 -13.73 -34.01 11.81
CA ASN A 355 -13.76 -32.59 11.50
C ASN A 355 -15.20 -32.10 11.63
N GLN A 356 -15.44 -31.21 12.58
CA GLN A 356 -16.74 -30.60 12.78
C GLN A 356 -16.95 -29.51 11.73
N THR A 357 -18.13 -29.49 11.13
CA THR A 357 -18.55 -28.40 10.24
C THR A 357 -18.97 -27.17 11.05
N LEU A 358 -19.03 -26.01 10.41
CA LEU A 358 -19.52 -24.79 11.06
C LEU A 358 -20.96 -24.98 11.58
N ASP A 359 -21.84 -25.62 10.78
CA ASP A 359 -23.25 -25.84 11.13
C ASP A 359 -23.43 -26.73 12.37
N GLU A 360 -22.49 -27.65 12.62
CA GLU A 360 -22.53 -28.52 13.81
C GLU A 360 -22.14 -27.80 15.10
N VAL A 361 -21.44 -26.66 15.00
CA VAL A 361 -20.88 -25.98 16.17
C VAL A 361 -21.44 -24.58 16.41
N LYS A 362 -21.82 -23.82 15.40
CA LYS A 362 -22.24 -22.39 15.53
C LYS A 362 -23.44 -22.19 16.43
N ASP A 363 -24.42 -23.09 16.40
CA ASP A 363 -25.63 -23.01 17.21
C ASP A 363 -25.37 -23.28 18.72
N LYS A 364 -24.18 -23.79 19.03
CA LYS A 364 -23.75 -24.05 20.42
C LYS A 364 -22.96 -22.85 20.99
N TRP A 365 -22.64 -21.87 20.18
CA TRP A 365 -21.92 -20.70 20.63
C TRP A 365 -22.85 -19.75 21.39
N PRO A 366 -22.41 -19.19 22.54
CA PRO A 366 -23.22 -18.24 23.26
C PRO A 366 -23.45 -16.97 22.42
N ASN A 367 -24.62 -16.34 22.62
CA ASN A 367 -24.93 -15.05 22.02
C ASN A 367 -24.31 -13.88 22.82
N GLU A 368 -23.11 -14.10 23.32
CA GLU A 368 -22.29 -13.14 24.06
C GLU A 368 -20.96 -12.96 23.34
N ASN A 369 -20.14 -12.06 23.84
CA ASN A 369 -18.78 -11.89 23.33
C ASN A 369 -17.99 -13.18 23.60
N ILE A 370 -17.28 -13.63 22.58
CA ILE A 370 -16.35 -14.76 22.68
C ILE A 370 -14.96 -14.21 22.38
N PRO A 371 -13.98 -14.39 23.28
CA PRO A 371 -12.61 -13.98 23.03
C PRO A 371 -12.06 -14.60 21.75
N ALA A 372 -11.28 -13.85 21.00
CA ALA A 372 -10.40 -14.41 19.99
C ALA A 372 -9.03 -14.65 20.63
N ARG A 373 -8.35 -15.68 20.18
CA ARG A 373 -7.02 -16.06 20.68
C ARG A 373 -6.14 -16.52 19.53
N ILE A 374 -4.87 -16.72 19.83
CA ILE A 374 -3.94 -17.41 18.95
C ILE A 374 -3.91 -18.88 19.36
N GLY A 375 -4.22 -19.76 18.45
CA GLY A 375 -4.25 -21.19 18.67
C GLY A 375 -3.49 -21.97 17.60
N ASP A 376 -3.35 -23.28 17.79
CA ASP A 376 -2.75 -24.16 16.79
C ASP A 376 -3.51 -24.09 15.47
N TYR A 377 -2.79 -23.96 14.36
CA TYR A 377 -3.38 -23.95 13.01
C TYR A 377 -3.89 -25.33 12.65
N MET A 378 -5.20 -25.52 12.69
CA MET A 378 -5.86 -26.83 12.57
C MET A 378 -6.95 -26.89 11.51
N PHE A 379 -7.08 -25.89 10.63
CA PHE A 379 -8.14 -25.83 9.60
C PHE A 379 -9.56 -25.96 10.17
N ARG A 380 -9.82 -25.33 11.31
CA ARG A 380 -11.13 -25.42 11.95
C ARG A 380 -12.08 -24.33 11.45
N PRO A 381 -13.41 -24.56 11.44
CA PRO A 381 -14.39 -23.55 11.02
C PRO A 381 -14.29 -22.23 11.79
N TRP A 382 -13.88 -22.26 13.06
CA TRP A 382 -13.67 -21.08 13.89
C TRP A 382 -12.30 -20.42 13.73
N GLN A 383 -11.49 -20.86 12.74
CA GLN A 383 -10.26 -20.23 12.25
C GLN A 383 -10.46 -19.60 10.88
N ARG A 384 -11.66 -19.69 10.29
CA ARG A 384 -11.97 -19.10 8.98
C ARG A 384 -12.66 -17.76 9.16
N TRP A 385 -12.10 -16.76 8.50
CA TRP A 385 -12.52 -15.38 8.62
C TRP A 385 -12.94 -14.82 7.28
N ASN A 386 -14.11 -14.20 7.22
CA ASN A 386 -14.58 -13.45 6.07
C ASN A 386 -14.21 -11.99 6.29
N ILE A 387 -13.31 -11.46 5.45
CA ILE A 387 -12.77 -10.11 5.54
C ILE A 387 -13.37 -9.29 4.41
N GLN A 388 -14.05 -8.21 4.74
CA GLN A 388 -14.72 -7.37 3.77
C GLN A 388 -14.46 -5.88 4.05
N PRO A 389 -14.29 -5.04 2.98
CA PRO A 389 -14.28 -3.60 3.15
C PRO A 389 -15.52 -3.10 3.89
N ALA A 390 -15.32 -2.17 4.80
CA ALA A 390 -16.42 -1.55 5.55
C ALA A 390 -16.85 -0.26 4.83
N GLU A 391 -17.89 -0.35 4.02
CA GLU A 391 -18.39 0.78 3.23
C GLU A 391 -18.75 1.99 4.10
N GLY A 392 -18.36 3.20 3.66
CA GLY A 392 -18.66 4.45 4.35
C GLY A 392 -17.93 4.67 5.68
N LYS A 393 -16.93 3.84 6.01
CA LYS A 393 -16.18 3.94 7.27
C LYS A 393 -14.80 4.61 7.15
N GLY A 394 -14.50 5.20 5.95
CA GLY A 394 -13.20 5.79 5.65
C GLY A 394 -12.14 4.73 5.39
N GLY A 395 -10.90 5.17 5.41
CA GLY A 395 -9.75 4.32 5.11
C GLY A 395 -8.46 4.82 5.77
N TYR A 396 -7.38 4.37 5.21
CA TYR A 396 -6.01 4.77 5.52
C TYR A 396 -5.23 4.85 4.19
N LEU A 397 -4.01 5.30 4.21
CA LEU A 397 -3.26 5.51 2.97
C LEU A 397 -3.19 4.22 2.14
N GLY A 398 -3.90 4.22 1.01
CA GLY A 398 -3.97 3.13 0.06
C GLY A 398 -5.04 2.06 0.29
N GLY A 399 -5.84 2.09 1.37
CA GLY A 399 -6.82 1.05 1.61
C GLY A 399 -8.05 1.47 2.44
N PRO A 400 -9.17 0.75 2.33
CA PRO A 400 -10.33 0.92 3.19
C PRO A 400 -10.10 0.27 4.55
N TYR A 401 -10.89 0.63 5.56
CA TYR A 401 -11.03 -0.22 6.74
C TYR A 401 -11.83 -1.48 6.41
N PHE A 402 -11.49 -2.58 7.09
CA PHE A 402 -12.12 -3.87 6.92
C PHE A 402 -12.92 -4.29 8.17
N LYS A 403 -14.05 -4.94 7.97
CA LYS A 403 -14.68 -5.79 8.97
C LYS A 403 -14.19 -7.22 8.79
N ILE A 404 -13.98 -7.91 9.90
CA ILE A 404 -13.50 -9.31 9.94
C ILE A 404 -14.53 -10.12 10.71
N THR A 405 -15.19 -11.05 10.07
CA THR A 405 -16.23 -11.90 10.69
C THR A 405 -15.84 -13.38 10.60
N ILE A 406 -16.33 -14.22 11.49
CA ILE A 406 -16.22 -15.68 11.30
C ILE A 406 -17.04 -16.05 10.07
N ASP A 407 -16.42 -16.76 9.14
CA ASP A 407 -17.04 -17.17 7.88
C ASP A 407 -18.35 -17.94 8.13
N GLY A 408 -19.41 -17.57 7.40
CA GLY A 408 -20.75 -18.13 7.56
C GLY A 408 -21.52 -17.66 8.79
N THR A 409 -21.04 -16.62 9.50
CA THR A 409 -21.74 -16.01 10.64
C THR A 409 -21.66 -14.48 10.57
N GLU A 410 -22.46 -13.80 11.41
CA GLU A 410 -22.37 -12.34 11.61
C GLU A 410 -21.34 -11.93 12.68
N ARG A 411 -20.72 -12.88 13.36
CA ARG A 411 -19.83 -12.65 14.50
C ARG A 411 -18.56 -11.91 14.06
N ALA A 412 -18.36 -10.70 14.59
CA ALA A 412 -17.31 -9.78 14.15
C ALA A 412 -16.17 -9.65 15.17
N LEU A 413 -14.95 -9.57 14.66
CA LEU A 413 -13.74 -9.30 15.43
C LEU A 413 -13.73 -7.86 15.92
N ALA A 414 -13.41 -7.63 17.20
CA ALA A 414 -13.36 -6.32 17.82
C ALA A 414 -12.18 -6.19 18.79
N ALA A 415 -11.57 -5.01 18.85
CA ALA A 415 -10.58 -4.65 19.85
C ALA A 415 -11.25 -4.28 21.18
N THR A 416 -10.60 -4.59 22.30
CA THR A 416 -11.08 -4.26 23.65
C THR A 416 -10.20 -3.20 24.31
N ALA A 417 -10.71 -2.55 25.35
CA ALA A 417 -9.98 -1.55 26.13
C ALA A 417 -8.71 -2.11 26.81
N ASP A 418 -8.67 -3.42 27.02
CA ASP A 418 -7.54 -4.12 27.65
C ASP A 418 -6.44 -4.51 26.63
N CYS A 419 -6.55 -4.04 25.38
CA CYS A 419 -5.66 -4.44 24.28
C CYS A 419 -5.73 -5.93 23.96
N GLU A 420 -6.90 -6.52 24.08
CA GLU A 420 -7.21 -7.87 23.64
C GLU A 420 -8.14 -7.84 22.43
N VAL A 421 -8.42 -9.01 21.90
CA VAL A 421 -9.35 -9.18 20.78
C VAL A 421 -10.48 -10.09 21.21
N THR A 422 -11.69 -9.66 20.95
CA THR A 422 -12.91 -10.44 21.16
C THR A 422 -13.68 -10.56 19.86
N THR A 423 -14.69 -11.42 19.85
CA THR A 423 -15.73 -11.36 18.82
C THR A 423 -17.05 -10.97 19.45
N VAL A 424 -17.73 -10.00 18.85
CA VAL A 424 -19.11 -9.62 19.21
C VAL A 424 -20.10 -10.41 18.34
N PRO A 425 -21.35 -10.62 18.81
CA PRO A 425 -22.32 -11.45 18.08
C PRO A 425 -22.60 -11.02 16.64
N ALA A 426 -22.53 -9.72 16.35
CA ALA A 426 -22.73 -9.18 15.00
C ALA A 426 -21.93 -7.88 14.80
N TYR A 427 -21.58 -7.62 13.54
CA TYR A 427 -21.01 -6.34 13.14
C TYR A 427 -22.05 -5.22 13.30
N THR A 428 -21.73 -4.20 14.09
CA THR A 428 -22.62 -3.06 14.38
C THR A 428 -22.17 -1.75 13.71
N GLY A 429 -20.99 -1.76 13.09
CA GLY A 429 -20.38 -0.56 12.54
C GLY A 429 -19.58 0.27 13.56
N ASP A 430 -19.33 -0.27 14.76
CA ASP A 430 -18.47 0.35 15.76
C ASP A 430 -17.02 0.38 15.26
N ASP A 431 -16.31 1.46 15.54
CA ASP A 431 -14.92 1.65 15.07
C ASP A 431 -13.94 0.64 15.70
N ALA A 432 -14.25 0.07 16.86
CA ALA A 432 -13.46 -1.02 17.46
C ALA A 432 -13.56 -2.35 16.69
N GLN A 433 -14.52 -2.48 15.77
CA GLN A 433 -14.72 -3.64 14.88
C GLN A 433 -14.08 -3.44 13.50
N LEU A 434 -13.35 -2.35 13.32
CA LEU A 434 -12.71 -2.00 12.05
C LEU A 434 -11.20 -2.19 12.12
N TRP A 435 -10.65 -2.71 11.03
CA TRP A 435 -9.27 -3.14 10.96
C TRP A 435 -8.57 -2.54 9.74
N ARG A 436 -7.33 -2.11 9.94
CA ARG A 436 -6.38 -1.72 8.90
C ARG A 436 -5.51 -2.93 8.59
N ILE A 437 -5.37 -3.27 7.31
CA ILE A 437 -4.58 -4.42 6.84
C ILE A 437 -3.57 -3.89 5.82
N GLU A 438 -2.29 -3.98 6.13
CA GLU A 438 -1.22 -3.48 5.29
C GLU A 438 -0.23 -4.58 4.95
N GLN A 439 0.13 -4.66 3.67
CA GLN A 439 1.19 -5.55 3.23
C GLN A 439 2.55 -4.94 3.56
N LEU A 440 3.40 -5.72 4.19
CA LEU A 440 4.76 -5.35 4.56
C LEU A 440 5.72 -5.55 3.39
N ILE A 441 6.87 -4.92 3.45
CA ILE A 441 7.89 -4.98 2.37
C ILE A 441 8.37 -6.39 2.05
N ASP A 442 8.25 -7.35 2.96
CA ASP A 442 8.58 -8.76 2.77
C ASP A 442 7.43 -9.62 2.22
N GLY A 443 6.26 -9.00 2.01
CA GLY A 443 5.05 -9.64 1.49
C GLY A 443 4.10 -10.19 2.53
N THR A 444 4.47 -10.22 3.81
CA THR A 444 3.57 -10.53 4.93
C THR A 444 2.64 -9.34 5.22
N TYR A 445 1.80 -9.45 6.23
CA TYR A 445 0.83 -8.40 6.56
C TYR A 445 0.90 -8.03 8.03
N ARG A 446 0.62 -6.76 8.35
CA ARG A 446 0.22 -6.34 9.70
C ARG A 446 -1.27 -6.02 9.72
N ILE A 447 -1.92 -6.30 10.86
CA ILE A 447 -3.35 -6.09 11.09
C ILE A 447 -3.49 -5.20 12.32
N MET A 448 -4.07 -4.01 12.16
CA MET A 448 -4.18 -3.01 13.23
C MET A 448 -5.63 -2.62 13.45
N PRO A 449 -6.09 -2.45 14.70
CA PRO A 449 -7.43 -1.94 14.97
C PRO A 449 -7.53 -0.45 14.56
N LYS A 450 -8.68 -0.03 14.05
CA LYS A 450 -8.96 1.40 13.82
C LYS A 450 -8.95 2.18 15.12
N VAL A 451 -9.55 1.62 16.18
CA VAL A 451 -9.63 2.22 17.50
C VAL A 451 -9.46 1.14 18.57
N ILE A 452 -8.74 1.47 19.64
CA ILE A 452 -8.74 0.71 20.90
C ILE A 452 -9.60 1.51 21.88
N PRO A 453 -10.73 0.98 22.35
CA PRO A 453 -11.67 1.71 23.21
C PRO A 453 -10.99 2.31 24.45
N GLY A 454 -11.19 3.60 24.68
CA GLY A 454 -10.59 4.32 25.81
C GLY A 454 -9.08 4.56 25.77
N ARG A 455 -8.45 4.29 24.62
CA ARG A 455 -7.00 4.46 24.41
C ARG A 455 -6.73 5.18 23.09
N GLU A 456 -7.18 6.41 22.97
CA GLU A 456 -7.02 7.20 21.74
C GLU A 456 -5.55 7.40 21.39
N GLY A 457 -5.23 7.22 20.11
CA GLY A 457 -3.87 7.35 19.56
C GLY A 457 -2.99 6.10 19.71
N LEU A 458 -3.29 5.17 20.62
CA LEU A 458 -2.49 3.95 20.78
C LEU A 458 -2.60 2.99 19.59
N ASN A 459 -3.72 3.02 18.87
CA ASN A 459 -3.94 2.23 17.65
C ASN A 459 -2.93 2.48 16.53
N LYS A 460 -2.14 3.56 16.61
CA LYS A 460 -1.09 3.84 15.61
C LYS A 460 0.16 2.95 15.75
N HIS A 461 0.31 2.30 16.89
CA HIS A 461 1.48 1.48 17.22
C HIS A 461 1.13 0.06 17.63
N ILE A 462 -0.16 -0.27 17.75
CA ILE A 462 -0.62 -1.58 18.22
C ILE A 462 -1.18 -2.38 17.05
N CYS A 463 -0.75 -3.63 16.95
CA CYS A 463 -1.22 -4.59 15.94
C CYS A 463 -1.67 -5.90 16.57
N LEU A 464 -2.33 -6.72 15.77
CA LEU A 464 -2.57 -8.12 16.08
C LEU A 464 -1.22 -8.83 16.27
N TYR A 465 -1.07 -9.57 17.37
CA TYR A 465 0.22 -10.11 17.81
C TYR A 465 0.07 -11.56 18.30
N SER A 466 0.96 -12.44 17.87
CA SER A 466 0.86 -13.88 18.10
C SER A 466 1.76 -14.40 19.23
N ALA A 467 1.90 -13.67 20.32
CA ALA A 467 2.68 -14.12 21.48
C ALA A 467 1.88 -15.07 22.39
N GLY A 468 2.35 -16.32 22.51
CA GLY A 468 1.72 -17.32 23.36
C GLY A 468 0.38 -17.86 22.82
N ASP A 469 -0.25 -18.74 23.59
CA ASP A 469 -1.43 -19.47 23.16
C ASP A 469 -2.74 -18.79 23.60
N SER A 470 -2.73 -17.64 24.23
CA SER A 470 -3.97 -17.24 24.85
C SER A 470 -4.26 -15.78 25.16
N THR A 471 -3.35 -14.84 25.42
CA THR A 471 -3.88 -13.71 26.17
C THR A 471 -3.66 -12.31 25.63
N HIS A 472 -2.58 -11.96 25.07
CA HIS A 472 -2.42 -10.64 24.46
C HIS A 472 -2.42 -10.75 22.95
N THR A 473 -3.55 -10.52 22.36
CA THR A 473 -3.73 -10.55 20.91
C THR A 473 -3.46 -9.20 20.26
N LEU A 474 -3.28 -8.12 21.03
CA LEU A 474 -2.84 -6.82 20.57
C LEU A 474 -1.58 -6.40 21.34
N ALA A 475 -0.52 -6.05 20.61
CA ALA A 475 0.73 -5.57 21.17
C ALA A 475 1.40 -4.55 20.24
N GLU A 476 2.47 -3.93 20.72
CA GLU A 476 3.25 -2.99 19.94
C GLU A 476 3.82 -3.67 18.68
N TYR A 477 3.68 -2.98 17.55
CA TYR A 477 4.16 -3.45 16.27
C TYR A 477 5.69 -3.46 16.22
N ASP A 478 6.25 -4.58 15.80
CA ASP A 478 7.69 -4.74 15.53
C ASP A 478 7.86 -5.48 14.20
N PHE A 479 8.39 -4.80 13.20
CA PHE A 479 8.65 -5.39 11.88
C PHE A 479 9.62 -6.59 11.95
N ASN A 480 10.54 -6.60 12.92
CA ASN A 480 11.53 -7.67 13.06
C ASN A 480 11.00 -8.90 13.81
N SER A 481 9.77 -8.83 14.31
CA SER A 481 9.12 -9.92 15.04
C SER A 481 8.11 -10.67 14.18
N ASP A 482 8.28 -11.98 14.03
CA ASP A 482 7.30 -12.85 13.37
C ASP A 482 5.94 -12.84 14.08
N ASN A 483 5.90 -12.44 15.36
CA ASN A 483 4.67 -12.31 16.11
C ASN A 483 3.77 -11.16 15.63
N SER A 484 4.33 -10.14 14.95
CA SER A 484 3.61 -9.00 14.39
C SER A 484 3.13 -9.24 12.96
N LYS A 485 3.49 -10.38 12.36
CA LYS A 485 3.31 -10.67 10.94
C LYS A 485 2.30 -11.76 10.69
N TRP A 486 1.53 -11.59 9.64
CA TRP A 486 0.42 -12.46 9.29
C TRP A 486 0.41 -12.83 7.82
N ASN A 487 -0.16 -13.97 7.52
CA ASN A 487 -0.45 -14.46 6.18
C ASN A 487 -1.94 -14.79 6.05
N PHE A 488 -2.49 -14.56 4.88
CA PHE A 488 -3.86 -14.95 4.54
C PHE A 488 -3.80 -16.20 3.67
N ARG A 489 -4.36 -17.30 4.18
CA ARG A 489 -4.40 -18.59 3.48
C ARG A 489 -5.78 -18.84 2.93
N ASN A 490 -5.85 -19.14 1.64
CA ASN A 490 -7.05 -19.64 0.98
C ASN A 490 -7.16 -21.15 1.16
N HIS A 491 -8.38 -21.64 1.32
CA HIS A 491 -8.70 -23.06 1.21
C HIS A 491 -8.73 -23.50 -0.23
#